data_be44ee6896bf46ba1354eab9499a627d
#
_entry.id   be44ee6896bf46ba1354eab9499a627d
#
_cell.length_a   1.000
_cell.length_b   1.000
_cell.length_c   1.000
_cell.angle_alpha   90.00
_cell.angle_beta   90.00
_cell.angle_gamma   90.00
#
_symmetry.space_group_name_H-M   'P 1'
#
loop_
_entity.id
_entity.type
_entity.pdbx_description
1 polymer ?
#
loop_
_entity_poly.entity_id
_entity_poly.type
_entity_poly.pdbx_seq_one_letter_code
_entity_poly.pdbx_strand_id
1 'polypeptide(L)'
;TGTSNAIPVSDIFALSNQLTPDCKTFGFLYCTSEVNSVNTIEAAKEYCDANGLSYKEATVTNSSEVQQAAQSLVGSVDAMFVPNDSVIQASMTLVSEVARDAKIPVYCSSATTVESGAFATVAISDKGIGGMSADMAVQILEGTAVADIPAVVVPASATVINNQTLEALGIT
;
A
#
# COMPACT_ATOMS: atom_id res chain seq x y z
N THR A 1 19.10 14.60 -6.34
CA THR A 1 19.15 14.20 -4.94
C THR A 1 17.76 14.11 -4.33
N GLY A 2 17.59 13.36 -3.24
CA GLY A 2 16.35 13.20 -2.49
C GLY A 2 16.14 11.78 -1.98
N THR A 3 15.12 11.59 -1.15
CA THR A 3 14.68 10.28 -0.66
C THR A 3 13.33 9.91 -1.24
N SER A 4 13.12 8.63 -1.50
CA SER A 4 11.84 8.08 -1.96
C SER A 4 11.25 7.16 -0.90
N ASN A 5 9.95 7.30 -0.66
CA ASN A 5 9.16 6.40 0.20
C ASN A 5 8.40 5.32 -0.61
N ALA A 6 8.79 5.07 -1.84
CA ALA A 6 8.17 4.04 -2.64
C ALA A 6 8.45 2.65 -2.04
N ILE A 7 7.40 1.94 -1.65
CA ILE A 7 7.49 0.55 -1.21
C ILE A 7 7.36 -0.33 -2.44
N PRO A 8 8.31 -1.24 -2.69
CA PRO A 8 8.18 -2.20 -3.77
C PRO A 8 6.90 -3.03 -3.59
N VAL A 9 6.09 -3.09 -4.63
CA VAL A 9 4.84 -3.88 -4.62
C VAL A 9 5.14 -5.35 -4.33
N SER A 10 6.27 -5.86 -4.85
CA SER A 10 6.77 -7.21 -4.58
C SER A 10 6.84 -7.56 -3.10
N ASP A 11 7.25 -6.61 -2.25
CA ASP A 11 7.42 -6.86 -0.82
C ASP A 11 6.06 -7.01 -0.12
N ILE A 12 5.05 -6.22 -0.56
CA ILE A 12 3.68 -6.30 -0.05
C ILE A 12 3.02 -7.62 -0.48
N PHE A 13 3.20 -8.04 -1.73
CA PHE A 13 2.66 -9.32 -2.21
C PHE A 13 3.40 -10.52 -1.61
N ALA A 14 4.70 -10.41 -1.34
CA ALA A 14 5.44 -11.42 -0.60
C ALA A 14 4.91 -11.57 0.84
N LEU A 15 4.61 -10.45 1.52
CA LEU A 15 3.95 -10.45 2.82
C LEU A 15 2.56 -11.08 2.74
N SER A 16 1.76 -10.74 1.73
CA SER A 16 0.44 -11.32 1.51
C SER A 16 0.53 -12.85 1.34
N ASN A 17 1.50 -13.34 0.57
CA ASN A 17 1.70 -14.77 0.40
C ASN A 17 2.14 -15.50 1.70
N GLN A 18 2.79 -14.79 2.63
CA GLN A 18 3.13 -15.35 3.95
C GLN A 18 1.93 -15.40 4.89
N LEU A 19 1.12 -14.33 4.92
CA LEU A 19 0.01 -14.20 5.86
C LEU A 19 -1.28 -14.88 5.35
N THR A 20 -1.51 -14.87 4.05
CA THR A 20 -2.72 -15.40 3.40
C THR A 20 -2.36 -16.13 2.10
N PRO A 21 -1.68 -17.29 2.17
CA PRO A 21 -1.13 -17.99 0.99
C PRO A 21 -2.19 -18.48 -0.02
N ASP A 22 -3.43 -18.57 0.42
CA ASP A 22 -4.55 -19.03 -0.41
C ASP A 22 -5.16 -17.89 -1.28
N CYS A 23 -4.77 -16.63 -1.03
CA CYS A 23 -5.22 -15.50 -1.85
C CYS A 23 -4.60 -15.56 -3.25
N LYS A 24 -5.45 -15.68 -4.27
CA LYS A 24 -5.04 -15.77 -5.68
C LYS A 24 -5.62 -14.65 -6.54
N THR A 25 -6.69 -14.01 -6.11
CA THR A 25 -7.35 -12.92 -6.81
C THR A 25 -7.34 -11.67 -5.97
N PHE A 26 -6.68 -10.62 -6.44
CA PHE A 26 -6.58 -9.34 -5.75
C PHE A 26 -7.57 -8.30 -6.30
N GLY A 27 -8.20 -7.55 -5.42
CA GLY A 27 -9.01 -6.38 -5.76
C GLY A 27 -8.19 -5.10 -5.61
N PHE A 28 -7.95 -4.36 -6.68
CA PHE A 28 -7.25 -3.09 -6.65
C PHE A 28 -8.25 -1.96 -6.50
N LEU A 29 -8.16 -1.23 -5.38
CA LEU A 29 -9.03 -0.09 -5.09
C LEU A 29 -8.19 1.20 -5.07
N TYR A 30 -8.45 2.11 -6.01
CA TYR A 30 -7.63 3.30 -6.16
C TYR A 30 -8.33 4.45 -6.89
N CYS A 31 -7.82 5.67 -6.72
CA CYS A 31 -8.28 6.87 -7.41
C CYS A 31 -7.51 7.08 -8.71
N THR A 32 -8.23 7.20 -9.82
CA THR A 32 -7.62 7.37 -11.15
C THR A 32 -7.01 8.75 -11.38
N SER A 33 -7.33 9.74 -10.56
CA SER A 33 -6.75 11.08 -10.64
C SER A 33 -5.39 11.21 -9.92
N GLU A 34 -4.99 10.20 -9.15
CA GLU A 34 -3.70 10.17 -8.46
C GLU A 34 -2.66 9.37 -9.25
N VAL A 35 -1.71 10.05 -9.88
CA VAL A 35 -0.68 9.44 -10.74
C VAL A 35 0.17 8.41 -10.00
N ASN A 36 0.51 8.67 -8.72
CA ASN A 36 1.25 7.73 -7.87
C ASN A 36 0.46 6.43 -7.64
N SER A 37 -0.87 6.54 -7.44
CA SER A 37 -1.75 5.38 -7.28
C SER A 37 -1.81 4.56 -8.55
N VAL A 38 -2.04 5.20 -9.69
CA VAL A 38 -2.05 4.54 -11.01
C VAL A 38 -0.74 3.80 -11.27
N ASN A 39 0.42 4.45 -11.08
CA ASN A 39 1.73 3.83 -11.29
C ASN A 39 1.96 2.62 -10.35
N THR A 40 1.51 2.71 -9.09
CA THR A 40 1.62 1.61 -8.13
C THR A 40 0.75 0.42 -8.55
N ILE A 41 -0.46 0.69 -9.05
CA ILE A 41 -1.37 -0.36 -9.52
C ILE A 41 -0.84 -1.02 -10.80
N GLU A 42 -0.24 -0.25 -11.75
CA GLU A 42 0.41 -0.86 -12.92
C GLU A 42 1.54 -1.82 -12.50
N ALA A 43 2.40 -1.42 -11.55
CA ALA A 43 3.41 -2.33 -11.01
C ALA A 43 2.80 -3.55 -10.30
N ALA A 44 1.63 -3.40 -9.65
CA ALA A 44 0.91 -4.51 -9.03
C ALA A 44 0.35 -5.49 -10.06
N LYS A 45 -0.16 -4.99 -11.18
CA LYS A 45 -0.63 -5.83 -12.31
C LYS A 45 0.52 -6.62 -12.92
N GLU A 46 1.65 -5.94 -13.21
CA GLU A 46 2.86 -6.61 -13.73
C GLU A 46 3.33 -7.72 -12.79
N TYR A 47 3.31 -7.47 -11.47
CA TYR A 47 3.64 -8.50 -10.48
C TYR A 47 2.65 -9.67 -10.52
N CYS A 48 1.35 -9.41 -10.57
CA CYS A 48 0.32 -10.45 -10.63
C CYS A 48 0.49 -11.31 -11.89
N ASP A 49 0.66 -10.67 -13.04
CA ASP A 49 0.84 -11.36 -14.33
C ASP A 49 2.08 -12.25 -14.31
N ALA A 50 3.20 -11.78 -13.74
CA ALA A 50 4.44 -12.53 -13.64
C ALA A 50 4.35 -13.72 -12.65
N ASN A 51 3.43 -13.67 -11.68
CA ASN A 51 3.30 -14.68 -10.62
C ASN A 51 2.04 -15.55 -10.72
N GLY A 52 1.28 -15.43 -11.83
CA GLY A 52 0.06 -16.21 -12.06
C GLY A 52 -1.09 -15.89 -11.10
N LEU A 53 -1.13 -14.65 -10.59
CA LEU A 53 -2.20 -14.12 -9.77
C LEU A 53 -3.23 -13.42 -10.66
N SER A 54 -4.49 -13.45 -10.24
CA SER A 54 -5.57 -12.73 -10.91
C SER A 54 -5.86 -11.42 -10.20
N TYR A 55 -6.43 -10.44 -10.91
CA TYR A 55 -6.85 -9.20 -10.28
C TYR A 55 -8.15 -8.65 -10.89
N LYS A 56 -8.81 -7.80 -10.11
CA LYS A 56 -9.95 -6.97 -10.52
C LYS A 56 -9.73 -5.56 -10.03
N GLU A 57 -10.24 -4.58 -10.77
CA GLU A 57 -10.08 -3.17 -10.44
C GLU A 57 -11.42 -2.56 -10.04
N ALA A 58 -11.40 -1.74 -9.00
CA ALA A 58 -12.47 -0.84 -8.63
C ALA A 58 -11.88 0.56 -8.48
N THR A 59 -12.23 1.44 -9.40
CA THR A 59 -11.69 2.79 -9.47
C THR A 59 -12.69 3.81 -8.96
N VAL A 60 -12.15 4.88 -8.37
CA VAL A 60 -12.93 6.02 -7.92
C VAL A 60 -12.35 7.33 -8.44
N THR A 61 -13.14 8.37 -8.41
CA THR A 61 -12.71 9.75 -8.72
C THR A 61 -12.81 10.66 -7.49
N ASN A 62 -13.55 10.24 -6.47
CA ASN A 62 -13.75 10.99 -5.23
C ASN A 62 -14.11 10.05 -4.07
N SER A 63 -14.07 10.57 -2.84
CA SER A 63 -14.29 9.79 -1.61
C SER A 63 -15.70 9.24 -1.44
N SER A 64 -16.72 9.84 -2.05
CA SER A 64 -18.12 9.36 -1.93
C SER A 64 -18.36 8.04 -2.66
N GLU A 65 -17.51 7.68 -3.61
CA GLU A 65 -17.60 6.45 -4.40
C GLU A 65 -16.89 5.26 -3.72
N VAL A 66 -15.99 5.51 -2.75
CA VAL A 66 -15.05 4.52 -2.22
C VAL A 66 -15.75 3.32 -1.59
N GLN A 67 -16.80 3.55 -0.79
CA GLN A 67 -17.52 2.46 -0.14
C GLN A 67 -18.20 1.53 -1.17
N GLN A 68 -18.83 2.10 -2.18
CA GLN A 68 -19.49 1.33 -3.24
C GLN A 68 -18.46 0.56 -4.08
N ALA A 69 -17.33 1.19 -4.39
CA ALA A 69 -16.24 0.54 -5.11
C ALA A 69 -15.66 -0.65 -4.31
N ALA A 70 -15.42 -0.48 -3.00
CA ALA A 70 -15.00 -1.57 -2.14
C ALA A 70 -16.04 -2.72 -2.10
N GLN A 71 -17.33 -2.40 -1.99
CA GLN A 71 -18.41 -3.38 -2.01
C GLN A 71 -18.48 -4.16 -3.32
N SER A 72 -18.15 -3.54 -4.46
CA SER A 72 -18.16 -4.22 -5.76
C SER A 72 -17.12 -5.33 -5.90
N LEU A 73 -16.08 -5.31 -5.09
CA LEU A 73 -15.03 -6.33 -5.05
C LEU A 73 -15.43 -7.53 -4.17
N VAL A 74 -16.36 -7.36 -3.23
CA VAL A 74 -16.78 -8.42 -2.30
C VAL A 74 -17.35 -9.63 -3.06
N GLY A 75 -16.92 -10.82 -2.63
CA GLY A 75 -17.32 -12.09 -3.23
C GLY A 75 -16.66 -12.40 -4.58
N SER A 76 -15.76 -11.52 -5.06
CA SER A 76 -15.09 -11.71 -6.34
C SER A 76 -13.57 -11.66 -6.25
N VAL A 77 -13.02 -11.37 -5.07
CA VAL A 77 -11.59 -11.30 -4.78
C VAL A 77 -11.28 -11.97 -3.44
N ASP A 78 -10.06 -12.44 -3.26
CA ASP A 78 -9.59 -13.07 -2.02
C ASP A 78 -8.92 -12.06 -1.08
N ALA A 79 -8.32 -11.02 -1.63
CA ALA A 79 -7.69 -9.92 -0.91
C ALA A 79 -7.89 -8.60 -1.65
N MET A 80 -7.79 -7.47 -0.95
CA MET A 80 -7.74 -6.14 -1.56
C MET A 80 -6.33 -5.56 -1.43
N PHE A 81 -5.93 -4.76 -2.40
CA PHE A 81 -4.72 -3.95 -2.35
C PHE A 81 -5.07 -2.48 -2.60
N VAL A 82 -4.58 -1.62 -1.71
CA VAL A 82 -4.77 -0.17 -1.74
C VAL A 82 -3.39 0.50 -1.82
N PRO A 83 -3.09 1.27 -2.87
CA PRO A 83 -1.86 2.04 -2.95
C PRO A 83 -1.84 3.18 -1.93
N ASN A 84 -0.76 3.95 -1.91
CA ASN A 84 -0.71 5.22 -1.17
C ASN A 84 -1.56 6.27 -1.89
N ASP A 85 -2.84 6.36 -1.51
CA ASP A 85 -3.92 7.08 -2.18
C ASP A 85 -4.69 7.92 -1.18
N SER A 86 -4.69 9.25 -1.35
CA SER A 86 -5.28 10.17 -0.37
C SER A 86 -6.82 10.07 -0.34
N VAL A 87 -7.45 9.79 -1.47
CA VAL A 87 -8.91 9.65 -1.58
C VAL A 87 -9.37 8.37 -0.85
N ILE A 88 -8.64 7.26 -1.05
CA ILE A 88 -8.96 6.00 -0.36
C ILE A 88 -8.63 6.11 1.14
N GLN A 89 -7.49 6.69 1.51
CA GLN A 89 -7.10 6.87 2.91
C GLN A 89 -8.13 7.68 3.70
N ALA A 90 -8.70 8.74 3.12
CA ALA A 90 -9.75 9.52 3.75
C ALA A 90 -11.02 8.71 4.07
N SER A 91 -11.23 7.59 3.39
CA SER A 91 -12.40 6.70 3.53
C SER A 91 -12.01 5.30 4.04
N MET A 92 -10.78 5.12 4.54
CA MET A 92 -10.23 3.80 4.85
C MET A 92 -11.04 3.05 5.91
N THR A 93 -11.63 3.74 6.86
CA THR A 93 -12.52 3.12 7.86
C THR A 93 -13.68 2.38 7.20
N LEU A 94 -14.33 2.99 6.20
CA LEU A 94 -15.43 2.38 5.44
C LEU A 94 -14.96 1.17 4.63
N VAL A 95 -13.80 1.29 3.97
CA VAL A 95 -13.19 0.16 3.24
C VAL A 95 -12.91 -0.99 4.18
N SER A 96 -12.35 -0.70 5.37
CA SER A 96 -11.99 -1.70 6.37
C SER A 96 -13.23 -2.40 6.96
N GLU A 97 -14.33 -1.68 7.16
CA GLU A 97 -15.61 -2.27 7.59
C GLU A 97 -16.13 -3.24 6.54
N VAL A 98 -16.24 -2.81 5.28
CA VAL A 98 -16.69 -3.67 4.16
C VAL A 98 -15.81 -4.92 4.04
N ALA A 99 -14.51 -4.78 4.11
CA ALA A 99 -13.57 -5.88 3.96
C ALA A 99 -13.61 -6.86 5.14
N ARG A 100 -13.70 -6.36 6.38
CA ARG A 100 -13.82 -7.21 7.59
C ARG A 100 -15.11 -8.00 7.63
N ASP A 101 -16.23 -7.38 7.26
CA ASP A 101 -17.53 -8.06 7.20
C ASP A 101 -17.49 -9.19 6.16
N ALA A 102 -16.79 -8.99 5.06
CA ALA A 102 -16.59 -9.97 4.01
C ALA A 102 -15.42 -10.95 4.27
N LYS A 103 -14.68 -10.80 5.39
CA LYS A 103 -13.46 -11.58 5.71
C LYS A 103 -12.36 -11.48 4.64
N ILE A 104 -12.23 -10.33 4.00
CA ILE A 104 -11.24 -10.05 2.96
C ILE A 104 -10.09 -9.23 3.57
N PRO A 105 -8.83 -9.71 3.59
CA PRO A 105 -7.68 -8.92 4.03
C PRO A 105 -7.41 -7.75 3.08
N VAL A 106 -7.07 -6.59 3.64
CA VAL A 106 -6.68 -5.40 2.88
C VAL A 106 -5.20 -5.13 3.09
N TYR A 107 -4.40 -5.34 2.07
CA TYR A 107 -2.99 -4.94 2.02
C TYR A 107 -2.87 -3.52 1.47
N CYS A 108 -1.86 -2.79 1.91
CA CYS A 108 -1.72 -1.39 1.51
C CYS A 108 -0.25 -0.93 1.47
N SER A 109 0.00 0.25 0.92
CA SER A 109 1.35 0.82 0.79
C SER A 109 1.69 1.85 1.87
N SER A 110 0.97 1.85 3.02
CA SER A 110 1.20 2.84 4.08
C SER A 110 0.85 2.30 5.46
N ALA A 111 1.72 2.56 6.45
CA ALA A 111 1.45 2.21 7.84
C ALA A 111 0.21 2.96 8.40
N THR A 112 0.00 4.21 8.02
CA THR A 112 -1.18 4.99 8.45
C THR A 112 -2.49 4.40 7.95
N THR A 113 -2.47 3.76 6.78
CA THR A 113 -3.62 3.02 6.24
C THR A 113 -3.92 1.76 7.08
N VAL A 114 -2.88 1.08 7.60
CA VAL A 114 -3.05 -0.04 8.55
C VAL A 114 -3.62 0.44 9.87
N GLU A 115 -3.15 1.58 10.41
CA GLU A 115 -3.71 2.20 11.61
C GLU A 115 -5.19 2.55 11.45
N SER A 116 -5.62 2.89 10.23
CA SER A 116 -7.01 3.19 9.87
C SER A 116 -7.87 1.94 9.58
N GLY A 117 -7.32 0.73 9.78
CA GLY A 117 -8.07 -0.52 9.74
C GLY A 117 -7.71 -1.50 8.61
N ALA A 118 -6.80 -1.16 7.69
CA ALA A 118 -6.25 -2.13 6.74
C ALA A 118 -5.54 -3.28 7.50
N PHE A 119 -5.33 -4.41 6.85
CA PHE A 119 -4.77 -5.60 7.49
C PHE A 119 -3.27 -5.48 7.73
N ALA A 120 -2.50 -5.29 6.66
CA ALA A 120 -1.05 -5.31 6.78
C ALA A 120 -0.35 -4.53 5.66
N THR A 121 0.87 -4.10 5.97
CA THR A 121 1.81 -3.52 5.02
C THR A 121 3.25 -3.82 5.39
N VAL A 122 4.14 -3.64 4.42
CA VAL A 122 5.56 -3.43 4.68
C VAL A 122 5.78 -1.93 4.80
N ALA A 123 6.45 -1.48 5.85
CA ALA A 123 6.58 -0.07 6.17
C ALA A 123 8.01 0.46 6.01
N ILE A 124 8.12 1.70 5.60
CA ILE A 124 9.34 2.50 5.64
C ILE A 124 9.25 3.44 6.83
N SER A 125 10.36 3.66 7.50
CA SER A 125 10.42 4.59 8.64
C SER A 125 10.41 6.05 8.15
N ASP A 126 9.35 6.80 8.42
CA ASP A 126 9.27 8.24 8.11
C ASP A 126 10.40 9.03 8.82
N LYS A 127 10.75 8.61 10.04
CA LYS A 127 11.91 9.16 10.77
C LYS A 127 13.20 8.86 10.01
N GLY A 128 13.34 7.66 9.46
CA GLY A 128 14.49 7.28 8.63
C GLY A 128 14.59 8.12 7.35
N ILE A 129 13.47 8.33 6.66
CA ILE A 129 13.38 9.21 5.48
C ILE A 129 13.82 10.63 5.83
N GLY A 130 13.27 11.19 6.92
CA GLY A 130 13.61 12.52 7.41
C GLY A 130 15.09 12.66 7.77
N GLY A 131 15.67 11.67 8.46
CA GLY A 131 17.09 11.63 8.81
C GLY A 131 17.99 11.64 7.57
N MET A 132 17.75 10.73 6.62
CA MET A 132 18.51 10.66 5.36
C MET A 132 18.39 11.95 4.53
N SER A 133 17.21 12.57 4.50
CA SER A 133 17.00 13.84 3.82
C SER A 133 17.78 14.98 4.50
N ALA A 134 17.84 14.99 5.83
CA ALA A 134 18.63 15.96 6.61
C ALA A 134 20.13 15.77 6.35
N ASP A 135 20.63 14.55 6.32
CA ASP A 135 22.03 14.25 6.01
C ASP A 135 22.42 14.73 4.61
N MET A 136 21.54 14.58 3.62
CA MET A 136 21.73 15.12 2.28
C MET A 136 21.77 16.66 2.28
N ALA A 137 20.89 17.31 3.04
CA ALA A 137 20.87 18.75 3.20
C ALA A 137 22.17 19.28 3.84
N VAL A 138 22.69 18.59 4.85
CA VAL A 138 23.98 18.93 5.49
C VAL A 138 25.12 18.86 4.45
N GLN A 139 25.21 17.78 3.65
CA GLN A 139 26.22 17.65 2.60
C GLN A 139 26.18 18.83 1.61
N ILE A 140 24.97 19.27 1.22
CA ILE A 140 24.81 20.45 0.33
C ILE A 140 25.32 21.73 1.01
N LEU A 141 24.99 21.93 2.28
CA LEU A 141 25.43 23.09 3.05
C LEU A 141 26.94 23.09 3.27
N GLU A 142 27.58 21.93 3.33
CA GLU A 142 29.03 21.76 3.42
C GLU A 142 29.74 21.90 2.07
N GLY A 143 28.99 22.14 0.97
CA GLY A 143 29.53 22.47 -0.35
C GLY A 143 29.56 21.32 -1.34
N THR A 144 28.99 20.15 -1.01
CA THR A 144 28.82 19.04 -1.98
C THR A 144 27.81 19.46 -3.04
N ALA A 145 28.15 19.29 -4.31
CA ALA A 145 27.24 19.63 -5.40
C ALA A 145 26.02 18.70 -5.40
N VAL A 146 24.84 19.26 -5.61
CA VAL A 146 23.56 18.50 -5.62
C VAL A 146 23.59 17.34 -6.62
N ALA A 147 24.30 17.50 -7.74
CA ALA A 147 24.47 16.47 -8.76
C ALA A 147 25.26 15.24 -8.27
N ASP A 148 26.13 15.43 -7.27
CA ASP A 148 26.99 14.37 -6.73
C ASP A 148 26.31 13.58 -5.59
N ILE A 149 25.12 14.02 -5.13
CA ILE A 149 24.34 13.33 -4.12
C ILE A 149 23.23 12.52 -4.82
N PRO A 150 23.32 11.19 -4.86
CA PRO A 150 22.30 10.37 -5.51
C PRO A 150 20.96 10.43 -4.79
N ALA A 151 19.87 10.21 -5.51
CA ALA A 151 18.58 9.92 -4.90
C ALA A 151 18.60 8.51 -4.28
N VAL A 152 17.95 8.34 -3.13
CA VAL A 152 17.94 7.08 -2.39
C VAL A 152 16.50 6.60 -2.20
N VAL A 153 16.24 5.35 -2.58
CA VAL A 153 15.03 4.63 -2.18
C VAL A 153 15.28 4.05 -0.79
N VAL A 154 14.50 4.48 0.19
CA VAL A 154 14.66 3.99 1.56
C VAL A 154 14.14 2.55 1.63
N PRO A 155 14.94 1.59 2.12
CA PRO A 155 14.47 0.21 2.22
C PRO A 155 13.35 0.08 3.24
N ALA A 156 12.43 -0.84 2.97
CA ALA A 156 11.42 -1.23 3.95
C ALA A 156 12.08 -1.82 5.20
N SER A 157 11.64 -1.39 6.36
CA SER A 157 12.31 -1.69 7.63
C SER A 157 11.46 -2.47 8.63
N ALA A 158 10.16 -2.59 8.41
CA ALA A 158 9.23 -3.25 9.33
C ALA A 158 7.99 -3.80 8.60
N THR A 159 7.39 -4.83 9.17
CA THR A 159 6.03 -5.26 8.85
C THR A 159 5.08 -4.66 9.88
N VAL A 160 4.00 -4.06 9.42
CA VAL A 160 2.95 -3.49 10.26
C VAL A 160 1.67 -4.29 10.03
N ILE A 161 1.10 -4.81 11.10
CA ILE A 161 -0.13 -5.61 11.08
C ILE A 161 -1.14 -4.99 12.06
N ASN A 162 -2.38 -4.86 11.65
CA ASN A 162 -3.47 -4.44 12.52
C ASN A 162 -4.05 -5.67 13.25
N ASN A 163 -3.77 -5.77 14.56
CA ASN A 163 -4.19 -6.91 15.36
C ASN A 163 -5.74 -7.06 15.44
N GLN A 164 -6.47 -5.97 15.48
CA GLN A 164 -7.94 -6.02 15.48
C GLN A 164 -8.48 -6.60 14.17
N THR A 165 -7.87 -6.21 13.06
CA THR A 165 -8.23 -6.74 11.75
C THR A 165 -7.79 -8.20 11.60
N LEU A 166 -6.60 -8.56 12.10
CA LEU A 166 -6.12 -9.95 12.16
C LEU A 166 -7.14 -10.87 12.86
N GLU A 167 -7.58 -10.48 14.08
CA GLU A 167 -8.58 -11.22 14.87
C GLU A 167 -9.91 -11.28 14.13
N ALA A 168 -10.37 -10.17 13.56
CA ALA A 168 -11.63 -10.09 12.83
C ALA A 168 -11.63 -11.01 11.60
N LEU A 169 -10.51 -11.15 10.92
CA LEU A 169 -10.34 -12.06 9.77
C LEU A 169 -10.25 -13.53 10.20
N GLY A 170 -9.91 -13.82 11.45
CA GLY A 170 -9.70 -15.18 11.97
C GLY A 170 -8.37 -15.78 11.51
N ILE A 171 -7.39 -14.96 11.18
CA ILE A 171 -6.03 -15.38 10.81
C ILE A 171 -5.23 -15.59 12.11
N THR A 172 -4.55 -16.72 12.25
CA THR A 172 -3.76 -17.11 13.44
C THR A 172 -2.29 -17.25 13.13
#